data_343889b5e4043cd5274ed0910df8fdbb
#
_entry.id   343889b5e4043cd5274ed0910df8fdbb
#
_cell.length_a   1.000
_cell.length_b   1.000
_cell.length_c   1.000
_cell.angle_alpha   90.00
_cell.angle_beta   90.00
_cell.angle_gamma   90.00
#
_symmetry.space_group_name_H-M   'P 1'
#
loop_
_entity.id
_entity.type
_entity.pdbx_description
1 polymer ?
#
loop_
_entity_poly.entity_id
_entity_poly.type
_entity_poly.pdbx_seq_one_letter_code
_entity_poly.pdbx_strand_id
1 'polypeptide(L)'
;MILFLHNRYRTTGGEERVVEDLAWLVRERIGEDVELLERSSEDLGSRRAALGLLRGGIDPQEVALAVRARGARVLHAHNLQPSFGWRALAAARAAGARVVLHLHQYRLVCAVGVCFTRGEECTRCHGRNTLPGLRLNCRGSRPEAAAYAASLGLWQRRIVQQADLVIVPSEFARERLRALDAPLPWERVHVLAPPLRGLDLAPPPPLPPAGPASYALVVSRLAPEKGVDVAIDACRAAGITLLVAGDGPERGALEARAVQGRGVAGADVRFLGRVDDRELARLRAQASIALVPSRSAETFGLAAAEAMAAGLPVVASRVGALPELVEQEGLVAPGDPLALAGAVERLAGDRDAAARGLARVRAACAPEAVAGALAELYDRARST
;
A
#
# COMPACT_ATOMS: atom_id res chain seq x y z
N MET A 1 22.33 -12.46 6.76
CA MET A 1 21.55 -12.77 5.52
C MET A 1 20.08 -12.89 5.83
N ILE A 2 19.24 -12.18 5.10
CA ILE A 2 17.78 -12.17 5.22
C ILE A 2 17.18 -12.63 3.90
N LEU A 3 16.23 -13.57 3.95
CA LEU A 3 15.48 -14.02 2.78
C LEU A 3 14.13 -13.32 2.76
N PHE A 4 13.88 -12.52 1.73
CA PHE A 4 12.56 -11.94 1.48
C PHE A 4 11.69 -12.93 0.71
N LEU A 5 10.43 -13.05 1.11
CA LEU A 5 9.43 -13.90 0.47
C LEU A 5 8.27 -13.04 0.00
N HIS A 6 8.00 -13.01 -1.31
CA HIS A 6 6.94 -12.19 -1.86
C HIS A 6 6.24 -12.86 -3.04
N ASN A 7 4.91 -12.85 -3.02
CA ASN A 7 4.10 -13.24 -4.17
C ASN A 7 3.56 -11.97 -4.85
N ARG A 8 4.13 -11.63 -6.01
CA ARG A 8 3.69 -10.46 -6.79
C ARG A 8 2.24 -10.57 -7.21
N TYR A 9 1.57 -9.42 -7.21
CA TYR A 9 0.23 -9.32 -7.77
C TYR A 9 0.27 -9.33 -9.31
N ARG A 10 -0.90 -9.52 -9.94
CA ARG A 10 -1.05 -9.37 -11.40
C ARG A 10 -0.83 -7.93 -11.87
N THR A 11 -0.95 -6.97 -11.00
CA THR A 11 -0.71 -5.56 -11.28
C THR A 11 0.23 -5.00 -10.23
N THR A 12 1.34 -4.41 -10.65
CA THR A 12 2.29 -3.75 -9.75
C THR A 12 1.59 -2.64 -8.97
N GLY A 13 1.84 -2.56 -7.68
CA GLY A 13 1.25 -1.59 -6.76
C GLY A 13 2.27 -1.08 -5.74
N GLY A 14 1.77 -0.39 -4.71
CA GLY A 14 2.62 0.14 -3.65
C GLY A 14 3.31 -0.92 -2.80
N GLU A 15 2.75 -2.14 -2.72
CA GLU A 15 3.36 -3.22 -1.94
C GLU A 15 4.66 -3.70 -2.55
N GLU A 16 4.72 -3.90 -3.88
CA GLU A 16 5.93 -4.28 -4.60
C GLU A 16 7.04 -3.25 -4.38
N ARG A 17 6.69 -1.95 -4.47
CA ARG A 17 7.64 -0.86 -4.21
C ARG A 17 8.18 -0.89 -2.79
N VAL A 18 7.32 -1.10 -1.79
CA VAL A 18 7.76 -1.20 -0.38
C VAL A 18 8.69 -2.39 -0.18
N VAL A 19 8.43 -3.55 -0.82
CA VAL A 19 9.31 -4.72 -0.74
C VAL A 19 10.69 -4.42 -1.33
N GLU A 20 10.75 -3.76 -2.48
CA GLU A 20 11.99 -3.34 -3.13
C GLU A 20 12.77 -2.32 -2.29
N ASP A 21 12.06 -1.33 -1.71
CA ASP A 21 12.65 -0.30 -0.85
C ASP A 21 13.18 -0.88 0.47
N LEU A 22 12.46 -1.84 1.06
CA LEU A 22 12.94 -2.57 2.24
C LEU A 22 14.18 -3.44 1.92
N ALA A 23 14.18 -4.12 0.75
CA ALA A 23 15.34 -4.91 0.33
C ALA A 23 16.58 -4.01 0.10
N TRP A 24 16.39 -2.86 -0.52
CA TRP A 24 17.42 -1.83 -0.64
C TRP A 24 17.90 -1.35 0.73
N LEU A 25 16.97 -1.02 1.64
CA LEU A 25 17.27 -0.55 2.99
C LEU A 25 18.14 -1.55 3.77
N VAL A 26 17.80 -2.83 3.67
CA VAL A 26 18.55 -3.89 4.36
C VAL A 26 19.98 -3.99 3.82
N ARG A 27 20.18 -3.88 2.51
CA ARG A 27 21.52 -3.93 1.90
C ARG A 27 22.34 -2.69 2.23
N GLU A 28 21.77 -1.52 1.96
CA GLU A 28 22.53 -0.26 1.94
C GLU A 28 22.64 0.43 3.31
N ARG A 29 21.70 0.17 4.22
CA ARG A 29 21.63 0.86 5.52
C ARG A 29 21.84 -0.07 6.71
N ILE A 30 21.35 -1.32 6.65
CA ILE A 30 21.59 -2.29 7.71
C ILE A 30 22.89 -3.08 7.46
N GLY A 31 23.34 -3.16 6.21
CA GLY A 31 24.57 -3.86 5.83
C GLY A 31 24.44 -5.39 5.89
N GLU A 32 23.22 -5.91 5.72
CA GLU A 32 22.98 -7.34 5.62
C GLU A 32 22.64 -7.76 4.18
N ASP A 33 23.14 -8.93 3.78
CA ASP A 33 22.76 -9.52 2.51
C ASP A 33 21.27 -9.86 2.50
N VAL A 34 20.61 -9.53 1.39
CA VAL A 34 19.20 -9.82 1.16
C VAL A 34 19.02 -10.49 -0.19
N GLU A 35 18.23 -11.54 -0.22
CA GLU A 35 17.75 -12.16 -1.45
C GLU A 35 16.22 -12.21 -1.45
N LEU A 36 15.62 -12.01 -2.62
CA LEU A 36 14.18 -12.07 -2.82
C LEU A 36 13.81 -13.40 -3.50
N LEU A 37 13.07 -14.25 -2.77
CA LEU A 37 12.38 -15.39 -3.35
C LEU A 37 10.97 -14.96 -3.76
N GLU A 38 10.80 -14.78 -5.05
CA GLU A 38 9.58 -14.23 -5.62
C GLU A 38 8.81 -15.27 -6.45
N ARG A 39 7.48 -15.21 -6.38
CA ARG A 39 6.56 -15.86 -7.30
C ARG A 39 5.56 -14.85 -7.82
N SER A 40 5.06 -15.04 -9.06
CA SER A 40 4.10 -14.14 -9.66
C SER A 40 2.71 -14.78 -9.73
N SER A 41 1.69 -14.00 -9.37
CA SER A 41 0.29 -14.39 -9.58
C SER A 41 -0.10 -14.40 -11.07
N GLU A 42 0.66 -13.71 -11.93
CA GLU A 42 0.44 -13.68 -13.38
C GLU A 42 0.83 -15.01 -14.02
N ASP A 43 1.99 -15.57 -13.60
CA ASP A 43 2.53 -16.83 -14.12
C ASP A 43 1.79 -18.06 -13.54
N LEU A 44 1.02 -17.85 -12.49
CA LEU A 44 0.32 -18.92 -11.79
C LEU A 44 -1.08 -19.12 -12.39
N GLY A 45 -1.28 -20.17 -13.18
CA GLY A 45 -2.60 -20.51 -13.71
C GLY A 45 -3.67 -20.69 -12.60
N SER A 46 -4.91 -20.36 -12.89
CA SER A 46 -6.02 -20.32 -11.92
C SER A 46 -6.19 -21.61 -11.08
N ARG A 47 -5.96 -22.78 -11.69
CA ARG A 47 -6.04 -24.07 -10.98
C ARG A 47 -4.92 -24.22 -9.93
N ARG A 48 -3.69 -23.82 -10.28
CA ARG A 48 -2.54 -23.90 -9.37
C ARG A 48 -2.67 -22.86 -8.25
N ALA A 49 -3.19 -21.67 -8.55
CA ALA A 49 -3.51 -20.64 -7.55
C ALA A 49 -4.56 -21.14 -6.55
N ALA A 50 -5.66 -21.72 -7.03
CA ALA A 50 -6.69 -22.31 -6.16
C ALA A 50 -6.14 -23.44 -5.30
N LEU A 51 -5.30 -24.31 -5.86
CA LEU A 51 -4.63 -25.39 -5.12
C LEU A 51 -3.73 -24.82 -4.02
N GLY A 52 -2.97 -23.77 -4.30
CA GLY A 52 -2.12 -23.08 -3.33
C GLY A 52 -2.92 -22.51 -2.16
N LEU A 53 -4.04 -21.84 -2.46
CA LEU A 53 -4.95 -21.31 -1.45
C LEU A 53 -5.53 -22.42 -0.56
N LEU A 54 -6.05 -23.49 -1.15
CA LEU A 54 -6.74 -24.57 -0.42
C LEU A 54 -5.75 -25.44 0.38
N ARG A 55 -4.54 -25.66 -0.11
CA ARG A 55 -3.50 -26.42 0.59
C ARG A 55 -2.68 -25.60 1.57
N GLY A 56 -2.86 -24.27 1.61
CA GLY A 56 -2.06 -23.36 2.45
C GLY A 56 -0.62 -23.19 1.97
N GLY A 57 -0.43 -23.25 0.65
CA GLY A 57 0.84 -23.09 -0.06
C GLY A 57 1.22 -24.30 -0.92
N ILE A 58 1.99 -24.02 -1.98
CA ILE A 58 2.60 -25.01 -2.88
C ILE A 58 4.12 -24.95 -2.76
N ASP A 59 4.77 -26.05 -3.08
CA ASP A 59 6.23 -26.17 -3.17
C ASP A 59 7.00 -25.57 -1.96
N PRO A 60 6.63 -25.88 -0.69
CA PRO A 60 7.28 -25.29 0.49
C PRO A 60 8.75 -25.70 0.62
N GLN A 61 9.17 -26.80 0.00
CA GLN A 61 10.56 -27.28 0.01
C GLN A 61 11.52 -26.30 -0.68
N GLU A 62 11.07 -25.58 -1.70
CA GLU A 62 11.85 -24.53 -2.34
C GLU A 62 12.29 -23.47 -1.33
N VAL A 63 11.39 -23.06 -0.43
CA VAL A 63 11.70 -22.10 0.63
C VAL A 63 12.71 -22.66 1.64
N ALA A 64 12.54 -23.93 2.06
CA ALA A 64 13.49 -24.58 2.95
C ALA A 64 14.88 -24.71 2.31
N LEU A 65 14.95 -25.08 1.03
CA LEU A 65 16.20 -25.15 0.28
C LEU A 65 16.85 -23.77 0.15
N ALA A 66 16.07 -22.73 -0.15
CA ALA A 66 16.56 -21.36 -0.22
C ALA A 66 17.15 -20.89 1.12
N VAL A 67 16.47 -21.15 2.23
CA VAL A 67 16.95 -20.82 3.58
C VAL A 67 18.30 -21.51 3.87
N ARG A 68 18.40 -22.82 3.62
CA ARG A 68 19.63 -23.59 3.89
C ARG A 68 20.79 -23.21 2.98
N ALA A 69 20.54 -23.11 1.68
CA ALA A 69 21.56 -22.82 0.68
C ALA A 69 22.22 -21.45 0.91
N ARG A 70 21.48 -20.50 1.47
CA ARG A 70 21.92 -19.14 1.72
C ARG A 70 22.30 -18.86 3.18
N GLY A 71 22.06 -19.80 4.08
CA GLY A 71 22.27 -19.60 5.51
C GLY A 71 21.38 -18.47 6.07
N ALA A 72 20.16 -18.32 5.53
CA ALA A 72 19.28 -17.23 5.95
C ALA A 72 18.78 -17.44 7.38
N ARG A 73 19.07 -16.49 8.27
CA ARG A 73 18.64 -16.54 9.67
C ARG A 73 17.26 -15.93 9.90
N VAL A 74 16.81 -15.09 8.98
CA VAL A 74 15.48 -14.45 9.00
C VAL A 74 14.82 -14.65 7.64
N LEU A 75 13.56 -15.11 7.67
CA LEU A 75 12.62 -15.02 6.54
C LEU A 75 11.71 -13.81 6.79
N HIS A 76 11.81 -12.78 5.95
CA HIS A 76 10.90 -11.65 5.97
C HIS A 76 9.81 -11.85 4.91
N ALA A 77 8.63 -12.26 5.36
CA ALA A 77 7.52 -12.64 4.50
C ALA A 77 6.53 -11.49 4.32
N HIS A 78 6.25 -11.16 3.07
CA HIS A 78 5.30 -10.12 2.67
C HIS A 78 3.99 -10.74 2.20
N ASN A 79 3.62 -10.62 0.90
CA ASN A 79 2.43 -11.29 0.39
C ASN A 79 2.65 -12.80 0.23
N LEU A 80 1.83 -13.59 0.89
CA LEU A 80 1.92 -15.07 0.86
C LEU A 80 0.97 -15.70 -0.15
N GLN A 81 -0.04 -14.97 -0.62
CA GLN A 81 -1.12 -15.55 -1.42
C GLN A 81 -0.95 -15.20 -2.91
N PRO A 82 -1.31 -16.16 -3.81
CA PRO A 82 -1.94 -17.46 -3.51
C PRO A 82 -0.96 -18.62 -3.33
N SER A 83 0.36 -18.43 -3.48
CA SER A 83 1.29 -19.55 -3.73
C SER A 83 2.07 -20.03 -2.50
N PHE A 84 2.49 -19.15 -1.60
CA PHE A 84 3.37 -19.52 -0.47
C PHE A 84 2.59 -20.06 0.74
N GLY A 85 1.65 -19.31 1.30
CA GLY A 85 0.83 -19.70 2.44
C GLY A 85 1.63 -20.02 3.72
N TRP A 86 0.96 -20.65 4.71
CA TRP A 86 1.58 -21.02 5.98
C TRP A 86 2.67 -22.10 5.85
N ARG A 87 2.56 -22.97 4.85
CA ARG A 87 3.52 -24.07 4.64
C ARG A 87 4.91 -23.58 4.27
N ALA A 88 5.01 -22.47 3.54
CA ALA A 88 6.28 -21.83 3.25
C ALA A 88 6.96 -21.32 4.53
N LEU A 89 6.19 -20.68 5.43
CA LEU A 89 6.68 -20.19 6.70
C LEU A 89 7.15 -21.36 7.62
N ALA A 90 6.35 -22.44 7.69
CA ALA A 90 6.68 -23.63 8.44
C ALA A 90 7.97 -24.29 7.90
N ALA A 91 8.14 -24.35 6.58
CA ALA A 91 9.34 -24.91 5.95
C ALA A 91 10.59 -24.06 6.23
N ALA A 92 10.46 -22.74 6.24
CA ALA A 92 11.54 -21.84 6.61
C ALA A 92 11.98 -22.04 8.08
N ARG A 93 11.02 -22.14 9.01
CA ARG A 93 11.30 -22.44 10.43
C ARG A 93 11.99 -23.78 10.60
N ALA A 94 11.50 -24.82 9.94
CA ALA A 94 12.13 -26.15 9.96
C ALA A 94 13.54 -26.16 9.36
N ALA A 95 13.86 -25.18 8.50
CA ALA A 95 15.19 -24.97 7.95
C ALA A 95 16.09 -24.08 8.83
N GLY A 96 15.58 -23.57 9.97
CA GLY A 96 16.35 -22.79 10.95
C GLY A 96 16.16 -21.28 10.87
N ALA A 97 15.32 -20.75 9.98
CA ALA A 97 15.05 -19.31 9.91
C ALA A 97 13.97 -18.88 10.91
N ARG A 98 14.13 -17.67 11.46
CA ARG A 98 13.07 -16.94 12.16
C ARG A 98 12.16 -16.25 11.16
N VAL A 99 10.89 -16.11 11.47
CA VAL A 99 9.88 -15.58 10.54
C VAL A 99 9.38 -14.22 11.01
N VAL A 100 9.62 -13.21 10.20
CA VAL A 100 9.00 -11.88 10.31
C VAL A 100 7.89 -11.81 9.26
N LEU A 101 6.64 -11.60 9.71
CA LEU A 101 5.47 -11.48 8.84
C LEU A 101 5.11 -9.99 8.67
N HIS A 102 5.22 -9.45 7.48
CA HIS A 102 4.89 -8.05 7.18
C HIS A 102 3.54 -7.95 6.46
N LEU A 103 2.56 -7.34 7.13
CA LEU A 103 1.20 -7.19 6.62
C LEU A 103 1.03 -5.81 5.98
N HIS A 104 1.01 -5.74 4.66
CA HIS A 104 0.78 -4.49 3.91
C HIS A 104 -0.70 -4.16 3.71
N GLN A 105 -1.58 -5.13 3.93
CA GLN A 105 -3.02 -5.07 3.67
C GLN A 105 -3.78 -5.86 4.74
N TYR A 106 -5.11 -5.71 4.75
CA TYR A 106 -6.00 -6.48 5.63
C TYR A 106 -6.27 -7.91 5.15
N ARG A 107 -5.43 -8.48 4.28
CA ARG A 107 -5.66 -9.78 3.63
C ARG A 107 -5.57 -10.97 4.58
N LEU A 108 -5.18 -10.78 5.81
CA LEU A 108 -5.29 -11.81 6.83
C LEU A 108 -6.76 -12.13 7.17
N VAL A 109 -7.67 -11.16 7.05
CA VAL A 109 -9.09 -11.27 7.39
C VAL A 109 -10.02 -10.94 6.22
N CYS A 110 -9.62 -10.04 5.33
CA CYS A 110 -10.40 -9.59 4.18
C CYS A 110 -9.94 -10.26 2.88
N ALA A 111 -10.85 -10.97 2.18
CA ALA A 111 -10.53 -11.70 0.94
C ALA A 111 -9.99 -10.81 -0.20
N VAL A 112 -10.36 -9.51 -0.22
CA VAL A 112 -9.84 -8.50 -1.16
C VAL A 112 -8.62 -7.79 -0.61
N GLY A 113 -8.51 -7.67 0.70
CA GLY A 113 -7.40 -7.03 1.40
C GLY A 113 -7.55 -5.53 1.63
N VAL A 114 -8.53 -4.86 1.03
CA VAL A 114 -8.72 -3.40 1.10
C VAL A 114 -9.93 -2.96 1.91
N CYS A 115 -10.70 -3.90 2.45
CA CYS A 115 -11.92 -3.62 3.23
C CYS A 115 -12.90 -2.67 2.50
N PHE A 116 -13.05 -2.87 1.18
CA PHE A 116 -13.91 -2.05 0.33
C PHE A 116 -14.68 -2.93 -0.66
N THR A 117 -15.97 -2.72 -0.81
CA THR A 117 -16.81 -3.45 -1.78
C THR A 117 -18.09 -2.67 -2.09
N ARG A 118 -18.59 -2.78 -3.30
CA ARG A 118 -19.83 -2.11 -3.75
C ARG A 118 -19.85 -0.59 -3.52
N GLY A 119 -18.68 0.05 -3.63
CA GLY A 119 -18.56 1.51 -3.48
C GLY A 119 -18.44 2.02 -2.04
N GLU A 120 -18.40 1.14 -1.02
CA GLU A 120 -18.35 1.51 0.39
C GLU A 120 -17.30 0.73 1.18
N GLU A 121 -16.89 1.29 2.32
CA GLU A 121 -16.05 0.60 3.29
C GLU A 121 -16.78 -0.63 3.85
N CYS A 122 -16.06 -1.74 4.02
CA CYS A 122 -16.64 -3.00 4.46
C CYS A 122 -15.79 -3.67 5.53
N THR A 123 -16.41 -3.91 6.70
CA THR A 123 -15.79 -4.62 7.83
C THR A 123 -16.54 -5.91 8.19
N ARG A 124 -17.28 -6.51 7.23
CA ARG A 124 -18.16 -7.66 7.48
C ARG A 124 -17.43 -8.98 7.70
N CYS A 125 -16.16 -9.08 7.27
CA CYS A 125 -15.32 -10.25 7.56
C CYS A 125 -14.60 -10.03 8.88
N HIS A 126 -14.75 -10.97 9.81
CA HIS A 126 -14.14 -10.93 11.15
C HIS A 126 -13.47 -12.26 11.46
N GLY A 127 -12.26 -12.25 11.98
CA GLY A 127 -11.52 -13.43 12.35
C GLY A 127 -11.62 -14.51 11.27
N ARG A 128 -12.14 -15.69 11.60
CA ARG A 128 -12.33 -16.79 10.65
C ARG A 128 -13.59 -16.68 9.80
N ASN A 129 -14.50 -15.77 10.10
CA ASN A 129 -15.73 -15.60 9.33
C ASN A 129 -15.46 -14.76 8.08
N THR A 130 -15.06 -15.41 7.02
CA THR A 130 -14.81 -14.83 5.69
C THR A 130 -15.95 -15.06 4.70
N LEU A 131 -17.07 -15.65 5.17
CA LEU A 131 -18.27 -15.91 4.36
C LEU A 131 -18.87 -14.65 3.70
N PRO A 132 -18.86 -13.45 4.33
CA PRO A 132 -19.28 -12.23 3.65
C PRO A 132 -18.52 -11.97 2.34
N GLY A 133 -17.21 -12.24 2.28
CA GLY A 133 -16.40 -12.09 1.06
C GLY A 133 -16.88 -12.96 -0.11
N LEU A 134 -17.37 -14.18 0.19
CA LEU A 134 -17.98 -15.05 -0.81
C LEU A 134 -19.37 -14.55 -1.20
N ARG A 135 -20.25 -14.24 -0.22
CA ARG A 135 -21.63 -13.78 -0.48
C ARG A 135 -21.68 -12.49 -1.31
N LEU A 136 -20.78 -11.56 -1.05
CA LEU A 136 -20.67 -10.29 -1.76
C LEU A 136 -19.90 -10.41 -3.07
N ASN A 137 -19.34 -11.60 -3.37
CA ASN A 137 -18.46 -11.82 -4.52
C ASN A 137 -17.34 -10.75 -4.65
N CYS A 138 -16.68 -10.45 -3.53
CA CYS A 138 -15.72 -9.34 -3.43
C CYS A 138 -14.52 -9.46 -4.41
N ARG A 139 -14.26 -10.66 -4.95
CA ARG A 139 -13.21 -10.93 -5.94
C ARG A 139 -13.66 -10.76 -7.40
N GLY A 140 -14.93 -10.46 -7.64
CA GLY A 140 -15.52 -10.41 -8.99
C GLY A 140 -15.76 -11.77 -9.63
N SER A 141 -15.25 -12.86 -9.03
CA SER A 141 -15.40 -14.25 -9.48
C SER A 141 -15.76 -15.12 -8.30
N ARG A 142 -16.93 -15.81 -8.36
CA ARG A 142 -17.40 -16.68 -7.27
C ARG A 142 -16.43 -17.81 -6.92
N PRO A 143 -15.82 -18.54 -7.88
CA PRO A 143 -14.81 -19.55 -7.57
C PRO A 143 -13.57 -18.98 -6.85
N GLU A 144 -13.11 -17.82 -7.30
CA GLU A 144 -11.97 -17.15 -6.68
C GLU A 144 -12.33 -16.64 -5.27
N ALA A 145 -13.51 -16.04 -5.10
CA ALA A 145 -14.00 -15.60 -3.80
C ALA A 145 -14.12 -16.76 -2.82
N ALA A 146 -14.62 -17.93 -3.27
CA ALA A 146 -14.72 -19.15 -2.46
C ALA A 146 -13.34 -19.66 -2.04
N ALA A 147 -12.38 -19.74 -2.97
CA ALA A 147 -11.02 -20.20 -2.69
C ALA A 147 -10.31 -19.30 -1.68
N TYR A 148 -10.40 -17.96 -1.83
CA TYR A 148 -9.82 -17.01 -0.88
C TYR A 148 -10.51 -17.04 0.47
N ALA A 149 -11.85 -17.06 0.52
CA ALA A 149 -12.59 -17.12 1.77
C ALA A 149 -12.27 -18.41 2.55
N ALA A 150 -12.24 -19.55 1.86
CA ALA A 150 -11.86 -20.83 2.46
C ALA A 150 -10.40 -20.81 2.98
N SER A 151 -9.46 -20.29 2.17
CA SER A 151 -8.05 -20.18 2.55
C SER A 151 -7.88 -19.37 3.83
N LEU A 152 -8.51 -18.20 3.92
CA LEU A 152 -8.41 -17.34 5.10
C LEU A 152 -9.05 -18.02 6.33
N GLY A 153 -10.25 -18.56 6.21
CA GLY A 153 -10.93 -19.26 7.30
C GLY A 153 -10.15 -20.47 7.83
N LEU A 154 -9.43 -21.17 6.97
CA LEU A 154 -8.63 -22.35 7.33
C LEU A 154 -7.25 -22.02 7.87
N TRP A 155 -6.54 -21.06 7.24
CA TRP A 155 -5.10 -20.94 7.40
C TRP A 155 -4.60 -19.70 8.13
N GLN A 156 -5.44 -18.66 8.36
CA GLN A 156 -4.99 -17.42 9.00
C GLN A 156 -4.26 -17.66 10.35
N ARG A 157 -4.82 -18.53 11.21
CA ARG A 157 -4.18 -18.86 12.49
C ARG A 157 -2.85 -19.59 12.30
N ARG A 158 -2.77 -20.50 11.32
CA ARG A 158 -1.52 -21.21 11.02
C ARG A 158 -0.45 -20.30 10.46
N ILE A 159 -0.83 -19.32 9.62
CA ILE A 159 0.10 -18.29 9.14
C ILE A 159 0.70 -17.54 10.32
N VAL A 160 -0.15 -17.03 11.21
CA VAL A 160 0.27 -16.23 12.36
C VAL A 160 1.10 -17.04 13.37
N GLN A 161 0.77 -18.31 13.59
CA GLN A 161 1.53 -19.21 14.47
C GLN A 161 2.98 -19.46 14.01
N GLN A 162 3.25 -19.27 12.71
CA GLN A 162 4.62 -19.39 12.19
C GLN A 162 5.44 -18.11 12.36
N ALA A 163 4.83 -16.97 12.67
CA ALA A 163 5.52 -15.69 12.79
C ALA A 163 6.13 -15.51 14.20
N ASP A 164 7.41 -15.19 14.26
CA ASP A 164 8.09 -14.77 15.49
C ASP A 164 7.78 -13.30 15.79
N LEU A 165 7.68 -12.46 14.74
CA LEU A 165 7.23 -11.07 14.78
C LEU A 165 6.25 -10.76 13.65
N VAL A 166 5.39 -9.77 13.86
CA VAL A 166 4.48 -9.24 12.84
C VAL A 166 4.71 -7.73 12.70
N ILE A 167 4.82 -7.26 11.47
CA ILE A 167 4.97 -5.84 11.15
C ILE A 167 3.70 -5.36 10.45
N VAL A 168 3.22 -4.18 10.82
CA VAL A 168 2.13 -3.45 10.16
C VAL A 168 2.58 -2.02 9.88
N PRO A 169 2.06 -1.35 8.81
CA PRO A 169 2.61 -0.08 8.36
C PRO A 169 2.18 1.15 9.16
N SER A 170 1.15 1.07 10.00
CA SER A 170 0.60 2.19 10.76
C SER A 170 -0.14 1.74 12.02
N GLU A 171 -0.38 2.64 12.94
CA GLU A 171 -1.21 2.40 14.12
C GLU A 171 -2.66 2.10 13.70
N PHE A 172 -3.19 2.82 12.72
CA PHE A 172 -4.52 2.54 12.18
C PHE A 172 -4.63 1.12 11.64
N ALA A 173 -3.62 0.64 10.89
CA ALA A 173 -3.63 -0.72 10.37
C ALA A 173 -3.62 -1.75 11.51
N ARG A 174 -2.87 -1.49 12.60
CA ARG A 174 -2.85 -2.33 13.82
C ARG A 174 -4.23 -2.39 14.47
N GLU A 175 -4.83 -1.23 14.72
CA GLU A 175 -6.15 -1.13 15.37
C GLU A 175 -7.28 -1.69 14.48
N ARG A 176 -7.21 -1.48 13.17
CA ARG A 176 -8.15 -2.05 12.21
C ARG A 176 -8.09 -3.59 12.22
N LEU A 177 -6.90 -4.18 12.21
CA LEU A 177 -6.74 -5.63 12.31
C LEU A 177 -7.26 -6.17 13.64
N ARG A 178 -7.09 -5.41 14.74
CA ARG A 178 -7.65 -5.76 16.05
C ARG A 178 -9.17 -5.72 16.02
N ALA A 179 -9.77 -4.66 15.48
CA ALA A 179 -11.21 -4.52 15.33
C ALA A 179 -11.85 -5.56 14.41
N LEU A 180 -11.07 -6.16 13.51
CA LEU A 180 -11.49 -7.25 12.63
C LEU A 180 -11.22 -8.64 13.22
N ASP A 181 -10.90 -8.75 14.49
CA ASP A 181 -10.58 -10.00 15.20
C ASP A 181 -9.48 -10.82 14.50
N ALA A 182 -8.48 -10.14 13.93
CA ALA A 182 -7.33 -10.84 13.35
C ALA A 182 -6.61 -11.64 14.45
N PRO A 183 -6.27 -12.94 14.24
CA PRO A 183 -5.71 -13.79 15.29
C PRO A 183 -4.22 -13.51 15.53
N LEU A 184 -3.85 -12.23 15.69
CA LEU A 184 -2.48 -11.78 15.87
C LEU A 184 -2.05 -11.83 17.34
N PRO A 185 -0.79 -12.22 17.63
CA PRO A 185 -0.19 -12.08 18.95
C PRO A 185 0.21 -10.62 19.16
N TRP A 186 -0.69 -9.83 19.74
CA TRP A 186 -0.59 -8.36 19.78
C TRP A 186 0.70 -7.85 20.46
N GLU A 187 1.27 -8.64 21.36
CA GLU A 187 2.56 -8.37 21.99
C GLU A 187 3.77 -8.47 21.02
N ARG A 188 3.56 -9.11 19.87
CA ARG A 188 4.57 -9.26 18.80
C ARG A 188 4.25 -8.45 17.55
N VAL A 189 3.21 -7.60 17.61
CA VAL A 189 2.83 -6.73 16.50
C VAL A 189 3.51 -5.38 16.67
N HIS A 190 4.36 -5.04 15.71
CA HIS A 190 5.12 -3.79 15.67
C HIS A 190 4.67 -2.92 14.50
N VAL A 191 4.62 -1.63 14.72
CA VAL A 191 4.36 -0.65 13.67
C VAL A 191 5.70 -0.20 13.08
N LEU A 192 5.81 -0.28 11.76
CA LEU A 192 6.97 0.20 11.01
C LEU A 192 6.50 0.86 9.72
N ALA A 193 6.69 2.16 9.60
CA ALA A 193 6.42 2.89 8.37
C ALA A 193 7.31 2.38 7.23
N PRO A 194 6.82 2.37 5.97
CA PRO A 194 7.66 2.03 4.83
C PRO A 194 8.77 3.08 4.64
N PRO A 195 10.00 2.65 4.29
CA PRO A 195 11.07 3.59 3.96
C PRO A 195 10.76 4.32 2.65
N LEU A 196 11.18 5.58 2.55
CA LEU A 196 11.08 6.37 1.33
C LEU A 196 12.47 6.76 0.85
N ARG A 197 12.98 6.10 -0.19
CA ARG A 197 14.30 6.41 -0.78
C ARG A 197 14.44 7.86 -1.22
N GLY A 198 13.36 8.48 -1.66
CA GLY A 198 13.37 9.88 -2.09
C GLY A 198 13.79 10.88 -1.02
N LEU A 199 13.75 10.50 0.26
CA LEU A 199 14.19 11.36 1.37
C LEU A 199 15.72 11.43 1.53
N ASP A 200 16.46 10.48 0.94
CA ASP A 200 17.94 10.50 0.90
C ASP A 200 18.48 11.36 -0.25
N LEU A 201 17.62 11.77 -1.16
CA LEU A 201 18.01 12.60 -2.29
C LEU A 201 18.15 14.07 -1.86
N ALA A 202 18.66 14.89 -2.79
CA ALA A 202 18.72 16.33 -2.59
C ALA A 202 17.34 16.88 -2.16
N PRO A 203 17.31 18.00 -1.41
CA PRO A 203 16.08 18.65 -1.03
C PRO A 203 15.15 18.82 -2.25
N PRO A 204 13.83 18.65 -2.09
CA PRO A 204 12.92 18.85 -3.20
C PRO A 204 13.06 20.26 -3.78
N PRO A 205 12.84 20.44 -5.10
CA PRO A 205 12.89 21.76 -5.72
C PRO A 205 11.83 22.68 -5.08
N PRO A 206 12.02 23.99 -5.17
CA PRO A 206 11.01 24.94 -4.70
C PRO A 206 9.66 24.67 -5.35
N LEU A 207 8.62 24.68 -4.53
CA LEU A 207 7.24 24.50 -5.01
C LEU A 207 6.90 25.61 -6.04
N PRO A 208 6.38 25.25 -7.21
CA PRO A 208 5.96 26.25 -8.18
C PRO A 208 4.81 27.11 -7.60
N PRO A 209 4.77 28.42 -7.92
CA PRO A 209 3.68 29.28 -7.46
C PRO A 209 2.35 28.78 -8.04
N ALA A 210 1.26 28.91 -7.26
CA ALA A 210 -0.06 28.70 -7.80
C ALA A 210 -0.34 29.72 -8.93
N GLY A 211 -0.84 29.22 -10.06
CA GLY A 211 -1.10 30.06 -11.22
C GLY A 211 -1.75 29.25 -12.36
N PRO A 212 -2.05 29.91 -13.49
CA PRO A 212 -2.77 29.27 -14.61
C PRO A 212 -2.10 28.03 -15.19
N ALA A 213 -0.77 27.89 -15.01
CA ALA A 213 0.01 26.73 -15.46
C ALA A 213 0.16 25.65 -14.39
N SER A 214 -0.31 25.88 -13.16
CA SER A 214 -0.22 24.91 -12.07
C SER A 214 -1.26 23.80 -12.23
N TYR A 215 -0.96 22.61 -11.69
CA TYR A 215 -1.89 21.49 -11.74
C TYR A 215 -1.90 20.70 -10.42
N ALA A 216 -3.01 20.04 -10.18
CA ALA A 216 -3.14 19.02 -9.16
C ALA A 216 -2.70 17.67 -9.72
N LEU A 217 -2.07 16.84 -8.90
CA LEU A 217 -1.57 15.53 -9.29
C LEU A 217 -2.25 14.42 -8.48
N VAL A 218 -2.78 13.42 -9.17
CA VAL A 218 -3.17 12.14 -8.59
C VAL A 218 -2.21 11.06 -9.09
N VAL A 219 -1.63 10.29 -8.18
CA VAL A 219 -0.81 9.10 -8.49
C VAL A 219 -1.48 7.90 -7.85
N SER A 220 -2.17 7.07 -8.63
CA SER A 220 -2.87 5.93 -8.06
C SER A 220 -3.25 4.88 -9.11
N ARG A 221 -3.55 3.67 -8.64
CA ARG A 221 -4.30 2.69 -9.43
C ARG A 221 -5.72 3.23 -9.68
N LEU A 222 -6.22 3.15 -10.91
CA LEU A 222 -7.56 3.61 -11.26
C LEU A 222 -8.60 2.54 -10.89
N ALA A 223 -9.03 2.58 -9.64
CA ALA A 223 -9.98 1.64 -9.06
C ALA A 223 -10.98 2.39 -8.15
N PRO A 224 -12.19 1.82 -7.94
CA PRO A 224 -13.28 2.52 -7.24
C PRO A 224 -12.90 3.02 -5.84
N GLU A 225 -12.09 2.26 -5.13
CA GLU A 225 -11.62 2.60 -3.79
C GLU A 225 -10.66 3.80 -3.73
N LYS A 226 -10.10 4.22 -4.88
CA LYS A 226 -9.15 5.34 -4.95
C LYS A 226 -9.81 6.70 -5.17
N GLY A 227 -11.10 6.74 -5.54
CA GLY A 227 -11.89 7.97 -5.58
C GLY A 227 -11.42 9.01 -6.60
N VAL A 228 -10.78 8.61 -7.71
CA VAL A 228 -10.26 9.54 -8.72
C VAL A 228 -11.36 10.38 -9.36
N ASP A 229 -12.58 9.86 -9.43
CA ASP A 229 -13.77 10.59 -9.87
C ASP A 229 -14.08 11.80 -8.97
N VAL A 230 -13.84 11.70 -7.66
CA VAL A 230 -13.97 12.83 -6.71
C VAL A 230 -12.93 13.92 -7.02
N ALA A 231 -11.67 13.51 -7.33
CA ALA A 231 -10.64 14.47 -7.71
C ALA A 231 -10.97 15.20 -9.03
N ILE A 232 -11.56 14.50 -10.02
CA ILE A 232 -12.00 15.08 -11.28
C ILE A 232 -13.02 16.20 -11.01
N ASP A 233 -14.04 15.91 -10.21
CA ASP A 233 -15.10 16.90 -9.92
C ASP A 233 -14.59 18.05 -9.06
N ALA A 234 -13.72 17.76 -8.08
CA ALA A 234 -13.11 18.78 -7.23
C ALA A 234 -12.21 19.73 -8.02
N CYS A 235 -11.36 19.23 -8.90
CA CYS A 235 -10.48 20.05 -9.72
C CYS A 235 -11.27 20.93 -10.70
N ARG A 236 -12.40 20.44 -11.20
CA ARG A 236 -13.32 21.27 -11.99
C ARG A 236 -13.92 22.39 -11.17
N ALA A 237 -14.41 22.09 -9.98
CA ALA A 237 -14.99 23.11 -9.10
C ALA A 237 -13.95 24.19 -8.72
N ALA A 238 -12.70 23.77 -8.47
CA ALA A 238 -11.59 24.67 -8.14
C ALA A 238 -10.94 25.35 -9.37
N GLY A 239 -11.34 25.02 -10.61
CA GLY A 239 -10.75 25.59 -11.82
C GLY A 239 -9.27 25.24 -12.05
N ILE A 240 -8.77 24.14 -11.49
CA ILE A 240 -7.38 23.69 -11.61
C ILE A 240 -7.25 22.47 -12.54
N THR A 241 -6.22 22.44 -13.38
CA THR A 241 -5.90 21.26 -14.21
C THR A 241 -5.57 20.07 -13.34
N LEU A 242 -6.05 18.87 -13.70
CA LEU A 242 -5.74 17.61 -13.03
C LEU A 242 -4.91 16.71 -13.94
N LEU A 243 -3.73 16.30 -13.46
CA LEU A 243 -2.96 15.20 -14.07
C LEU A 243 -3.16 13.91 -13.26
N VAL A 244 -3.47 12.83 -13.97
CA VAL A 244 -3.72 11.51 -13.37
C VAL A 244 -2.66 10.54 -13.89
N ALA A 245 -1.71 10.18 -13.03
CA ALA A 245 -0.68 9.18 -13.31
C ALA A 245 -1.10 7.83 -12.70
N GLY A 246 -1.26 6.84 -13.55
CA GLY A 246 -1.67 5.48 -13.19
C GLY A 246 -2.62 4.86 -14.18
N ASP A 247 -2.98 3.61 -13.92
CA ASP A 247 -3.87 2.82 -14.77
C ASP A 247 -4.72 1.88 -13.92
N GLY A 248 -5.80 1.36 -14.50
CA GLY A 248 -6.68 0.44 -13.79
C GLY A 248 -8.04 0.26 -14.44
N PRO A 249 -8.90 -0.58 -13.84
CA PRO A 249 -10.18 -0.97 -14.43
C PRO A 249 -11.16 0.20 -14.64
N GLU A 250 -11.05 1.27 -13.85
CA GLU A 250 -11.94 2.44 -13.96
C GLU A 250 -11.51 3.46 -15.02
N ARG A 251 -10.38 3.25 -15.74
CA ARG A 251 -9.83 4.23 -16.68
C ARG A 251 -10.87 4.75 -17.67
N GLY A 252 -11.56 3.86 -18.37
CA GLY A 252 -12.55 4.27 -19.39
C GLY A 252 -13.73 5.06 -18.81
N ALA A 253 -14.21 4.68 -17.62
CA ALA A 253 -15.29 5.40 -16.93
C ALA A 253 -14.83 6.79 -16.46
N LEU A 254 -13.60 6.91 -15.96
CA LEU A 254 -13.01 8.17 -15.52
C LEU A 254 -12.73 9.11 -16.70
N GLU A 255 -12.22 8.61 -17.82
CA GLU A 255 -12.03 9.37 -19.06
C GLU A 255 -13.37 9.89 -19.61
N ALA A 256 -14.41 9.04 -19.62
CA ALA A 256 -15.77 9.46 -20.01
C ALA A 256 -16.31 10.56 -19.08
N ARG A 257 -16.13 10.44 -17.76
CA ARG A 257 -16.48 11.48 -16.80
C ARG A 257 -15.72 12.78 -17.07
N ALA A 258 -14.43 12.68 -17.38
CA ALA A 258 -13.60 13.84 -17.71
C ALA A 258 -14.10 14.60 -18.96
N VAL A 259 -14.64 13.90 -19.95
CA VAL A 259 -15.20 14.52 -21.16
C VAL A 259 -16.55 15.19 -20.92
N GLN A 260 -17.45 14.58 -20.14
CA GLN A 260 -18.82 15.09 -19.89
C GLN A 260 -18.86 16.48 -19.24
N GLY A 261 -17.81 16.93 -18.60
CA GLY A 261 -17.72 18.24 -17.95
C GLY A 261 -16.89 19.27 -18.73
N ARG A 262 -16.50 19.01 -19.96
CA ARG A 262 -15.80 19.98 -20.81
C ARG A 262 -16.75 21.14 -21.17
N GLY A 263 -16.42 22.32 -20.69
CA GLY A 263 -17.25 23.53 -20.94
C GLY A 263 -17.25 24.51 -19.78
N VAL A 264 -16.83 24.10 -18.60
CA VAL A 264 -16.54 25.00 -17.49
C VAL A 264 -15.10 25.51 -17.68
N ALA A 265 -14.93 26.81 -17.79
CA ALA A 265 -13.67 27.47 -18.09
C ALA A 265 -12.58 27.03 -17.11
N GLY A 266 -11.47 26.46 -17.62
CA GLY A 266 -10.18 26.40 -16.92
C GLY A 266 -9.69 25.05 -16.42
N ALA A 267 -10.52 24.02 -16.25
CA ALA A 267 -10.07 22.75 -15.71
C ALA A 267 -9.95 21.66 -16.79
N ASP A 268 -8.73 21.31 -17.17
CA ASP A 268 -8.42 20.15 -18.03
C ASP A 268 -8.06 18.92 -17.18
N VAL A 269 -8.47 17.73 -17.61
CA VAL A 269 -8.12 16.46 -16.95
C VAL A 269 -7.35 15.61 -17.95
N ARG A 270 -6.13 15.22 -17.59
CA ARG A 270 -5.23 14.44 -18.45
C ARG A 270 -4.82 13.13 -17.78
N PHE A 271 -5.10 12.03 -18.45
CA PHE A 271 -4.68 10.69 -18.03
C PHE A 271 -3.37 10.32 -18.71
N LEU A 272 -2.32 10.15 -17.91
CA LEU A 272 -0.96 9.88 -18.39
C LEU A 272 -0.67 8.37 -18.53
N GLY A 273 -1.54 7.52 -17.98
CA GLY A 273 -1.24 6.11 -17.85
C GLY A 273 -0.15 5.84 -16.81
N ARG A 274 0.49 4.69 -16.89
CA ARG A 274 1.65 4.38 -16.05
C ARG A 274 2.85 5.18 -16.54
N VAL A 275 3.51 5.85 -15.63
CA VAL A 275 4.73 6.62 -15.85
C VAL A 275 5.88 5.99 -15.07
N ASP A 276 7.10 6.15 -15.56
CA ASP A 276 8.30 5.71 -14.85
C ASP A 276 8.66 6.67 -13.68
N ASP A 277 9.61 6.26 -12.85
CA ASP A 277 10.03 7.04 -11.68
C ASP A 277 10.61 8.41 -12.04
N ARG A 278 11.30 8.54 -13.18
CA ARG A 278 11.87 9.80 -13.65
C ARG A 278 10.78 10.79 -14.04
N GLU A 279 9.81 10.33 -14.81
CA GLU A 279 8.66 11.15 -15.21
C GLU A 279 7.80 11.50 -14.00
N LEU A 280 7.60 10.56 -13.06
CA LEU A 280 6.86 10.81 -11.83
C LEU A 280 7.54 11.86 -10.95
N ALA A 281 8.86 11.83 -10.84
CA ALA A 281 9.63 12.86 -10.14
C ALA A 281 9.45 14.23 -10.79
N ARG A 282 9.49 14.29 -12.15
CA ARG A 282 9.25 15.53 -12.91
C ARG A 282 7.82 16.07 -12.69
N LEU A 283 6.83 15.19 -12.73
CA LEU A 283 5.43 15.58 -12.49
C LEU A 283 5.25 16.12 -11.06
N ARG A 284 5.83 15.48 -10.05
CA ARG A 284 5.77 15.96 -8.67
C ARG A 284 6.47 17.32 -8.52
N ALA A 285 7.62 17.53 -9.16
CA ALA A 285 8.36 18.79 -9.09
C ALA A 285 7.61 19.99 -9.70
N GLN A 286 6.66 19.75 -10.59
CA GLN A 286 5.91 20.79 -11.29
C GLN A 286 4.44 20.92 -10.82
N ALA A 287 3.96 19.99 -9.99
CA ALA A 287 2.63 20.07 -9.39
C ALA A 287 2.58 21.14 -8.31
N SER A 288 1.42 21.76 -8.11
CA SER A 288 1.17 22.68 -7.00
C SER A 288 0.56 21.99 -5.79
N ILE A 289 -0.01 20.78 -5.97
CA ILE A 289 -0.69 20.03 -4.93
C ILE A 289 -0.85 18.56 -5.35
N ALA A 290 -0.82 17.64 -4.40
CA ALA A 290 -1.17 16.25 -4.63
C ALA A 290 -2.49 15.88 -3.94
N LEU A 291 -3.28 15.04 -4.61
CA LEU A 291 -4.59 14.62 -4.12
C LEU A 291 -4.62 13.11 -3.88
N VAL A 292 -5.13 12.71 -2.71
CA VAL A 292 -5.32 11.31 -2.33
C VAL A 292 -6.77 11.10 -1.87
N PRO A 293 -7.74 11.09 -2.82
CA PRO A 293 -9.18 11.09 -2.53
C PRO A 293 -9.74 9.69 -2.23
N SER A 294 -8.94 8.82 -1.58
CA SER A 294 -9.28 7.43 -1.31
C SER A 294 -10.60 7.29 -0.55
N ARG A 295 -11.41 6.29 -0.92
CA ARG A 295 -12.63 5.88 -0.22
C ARG A 295 -12.42 4.72 0.73
N SER A 296 -11.39 3.91 0.49
CA SER A 296 -11.05 2.79 1.36
C SER A 296 -10.06 3.19 2.44
N ALA A 297 -10.08 2.47 3.54
CA ALA A 297 -9.14 2.64 4.65
C ALA A 297 -7.71 2.26 4.21
N GLU A 298 -6.92 3.24 3.79
CA GLU A 298 -5.50 3.07 3.46
C GLU A 298 -4.75 2.50 4.67
N THR A 299 -3.88 1.53 4.44
CA THR A 299 -3.06 0.95 5.51
C THR A 299 -1.90 1.86 5.92
N PHE A 300 -1.46 2.74 5.01
CA PHE A 300 -0.43 3.75 5.26
C PHE A 300 -0.71 5.05 4.52
N GLY A 301 -0.89 4.99 3.19
CA GLY A 301 -1.03 6.15 2.31
C GLY A 301 0.27 6.50 1.59
N LEU A 302 0.93 5.52 0.99
CA LEU A 302 2.22 5.68 0.30
C LEU A 302 2.22 6.83 -0.71
N ALA A 303 1.12 7.00 -1.48
CA ALA A 303 1.01 8.10 -2.45
C ALA A 303 1.06 9.49 -1.78
N ALA A 304 0.44 9.64 -0.59
CA ALA A 304 0.53 10.87 0.19
C ALA A 304 1.96 11.09 0.70
N ALA A 305 2.56 10.04 1.30
CA ALA A 305 3.91 10.11 1.84
C ALA A 305 4.96 10.46 0.76
N GLU A 306 4.88 9.84 -0.41
CA GLU A 306 5.77 10.15 -1.54
C GLU A 306 5.57 11.57 -2.09
N ALA A 307 4.34 12.08 -2.13
CA ALA A 307 4.07 13.45 -2.53
C ALA A 307 4.64 14.46 -1.53
N MET A 308 4.47 14.21 -0.23
CA MET A 308 5.05 15.03 0.84
C MET A 308 6.59 14.97 0.83
N ALA A 309 7.18 13.80 0.56
CA ALA A 309 8.63 13.64 0.39
C ALA A 309 9.17 14.45 -0.80
N ALA A 310 8.37 14.63 -1.84
CA ALA A 310 8.68 15.49 -2.99
C ALA A 310 8.40 17.00 -2.73
N GLY A 311 8.01 17.37 -1.52
CA GLY A 311 7.77 18.78 -1.14
C GLY A 311 6.41 19.32 -1.63
N LEU A 312 5.43 18.46 -1.87
CA LEU A 312 4.08 18.88 -2.24
C LEU A 312 3.17 19.00 -1.02
N PRO A 313 2.31 20.02 -0.96
CA PRO A 313 1.16 19.99 -0.07
C PRO A 313 0.20 18.87 -0.53
N VAL A 314 -0.44 18.21 0.41
CA VAL A 314 -1.32 17.06 0.15
C VAL A 314 -2.71 17.34 0.69
N VAL A 315 -3.73 17.11 -0.14
CA VAL A 315 -5.11 16.97 0.31
C VAL A 315 -5.54 15.52 0.18
N ALA A 316 -6.06 14.96 1.25
CA ALA A 316 -6.44 13.55 1.32
C ALA A 316 -7.82 13.37 1.98
N SER A 317 -8.47 12.26 1.65
CA SER A 317 -9.66 11.82 2.38
C SER A 317 -9.29 11.42 3.82
N ARG A 318 -10.16 11.73 4.77
CA ARG A 318 -10.04 11.34 6.19
C ARG A 318 -10.40 9.86 6.36
N VAL A 319 -9.59 8.96 5.81
CA VAL A 319 -9.81 7.50 5.88
C VAL A 319 -8.50 6.78 6.18
N GLY A 320 -8.62 5.66 6.87
CA GLY A 320 -7.47 4.80 7.13
C GLY A 320 -6.36 5.52 7.91
N ALA A 321 -5.13 5.25 7.53
CA ALA A 321 -3.93 5.85 8.11
C ALA A 321 -3.61 7.26 7.57
N LEU A 322 -4.35 7.79 6.61
CA LEU A 322 -4.08 9.13 6.06
C LEU A 322 -4.06 10.23 7.13
N PRO A 323 -4.91 10.21 8.19
CA PRO A 323 -4.81 11.17 9.29
C PRO A 323 -3.54 11.06 10.15
N GLU A 324 -2.79 9.95 10.08
CA GLU A 324 -1.49 9.83 10.73
C GLU A 324 -0.39 10.60 9.98
N LEU A 325 -0.58 10.82 8.67
CA LEU A 325 0.38 11.49 7.80
C LEU A 325 -0.01 12.95 7.51
N VAL A 326 -1.26 13.18 7.08
CA VAL A 326 -1.73 14.47 6.59
C VAL A 326 -2.32 15.29 7.73
N GLU A 327 -1.98 16.58 7.79
CA GLU A 327 -2.52 17.49 8.79
C GLU A 327 -4.02 17.75 8.59
N GLN A 328 -4.68 18.20 9.68
CA GLN A 328 -6.12 18.41 9.73
C GLN A 328 -6.65 19.29 8.61
N GLU A 329 -5.91 20.33 8.21
CA GLU A 329 -6.28 21.28 7.17
C GLU A 329 -6.31 20.68 5.75
N GLY A 330 -5.51 19.61 5.52
CA GLY A 330 -5.46 18.83 4.29
C GLY A 330 -6.39 17.61 4.29
N LEU A 331 -7.18 17.38 5.36
CA LEU A 331 -8.07 16.23 5.47
C LEU A 331 -9.52 16.63 5.23
N VAL A 332 -10.16 15.94 4.27
CA VAL A 332 -11.57 16.17 3.89
C VAL A 332 -12.40 14.88 4.06
N ALA A 333 -13.72 15.03 4.10
CA ALA A 333 -14.61 13.86 4.10
C ALA A 333 -14.44 13.04 2.81
N PRO A 334 -14.41 11.69 2.90
CA PRO A 334 -14.32 10.86 1.71
C PRO A 334 -15.55 11.02 0.82
N GLY A 335 -15.33 11.09 -0.50
CA GLY A 335 -16.42 11.20 -1.48
C GLY A 335 -17.03 12.60 -1.60
N ASP A 336 -16.48 13.61 -0.96
CA ASP A 336 -16.97 15.01 -1.02
C ASP A 336 -16.09 15.87 -1.96
N PRO A 337 -16.51 16.09 -3.22
CA PRO A 337 -15.74 16.87 -4.17
C PRO A 337 -15.69 18.36 -3.84
N LEU A 338 -16.71 18.92 -3.17
CA LEU A 338 -16.71 20.34 -2.81
C LEU A 338 -15.77 20.62 -1.64
N ALA A 339 -15.75 19.76 -0.63
CA ALA A 339 -14.77 19.86 0.46
C ALA A 339 -13.33 19.70 -0.08
N LEU A 340 -13.13 18.78 -1.04
CA LEU A 340 -11.83 18.60 -1.69
C LEU A 340 -11.44 19.84 -2.51
N ALA A 341 -12.35 20.44 -3.27
CA ALA A 341 -12.10 21.66 -4.04
C ALA A 341 -11.70 22.83 -3.14
N GLY A 342 -12.45 23.09 -2.07
CA GLY A 342 -12.11 24.15 -1.12
C GLY A 342 -10.75 23.94 -0.42
N ALA A 343 -10.35 22.68 -0.17
CA ALA A 343 -9.02 22.39 0.35
C ALA A 343 -7.92 22.60 -0.70
N VAL A 344 -8.19 22.27 -1.97
CA VAL A 344 -7.28 22.56 -3.10
C VAL A 344 -7.06 24.06 -3.25
N GLU A 345 -8.11 24.87 -3.22
CA GLU A 345 -8.02 26.33 -3.33
C GLU A 345 -7.18 26.95 -2.21
N ARG A 346 -7.26 26.40 -0.98
CA ARG A 346 -6.47 26.90 0.16
C ARG A 346 -5.01 26.48 0.13
N LEU A 347 -4.73 25.25 -0.30
CA LEU A 347 -3.42 24.61 -0.09
C LEU A 347 -2.58 24.51 -1.37
N ALA A 348 -3.13 24.75 -2.56
CA ALA A 348 -2.33 24.68 -3.80
C ALA A 348 -1.23 25.76 -3.76
N GLY A 349 0.03 25.32 -3.86
CA GLY A 349 1.20 26.19 -3.79
C GLY A 349 1.58 26.66 -2.39
N ASP A 350 0.94 26.14 -1.32
CA ASP A 350 1.26 26.48 0.07
C ASP A 350 2.59 25.83 0.49
N ARG A 351 3.61 26.69 0.62
CA ARG A 351 4.99 26.28 0.99
C ARG A 351 5.11 25.82 2.43
N ASP A 352 4.32 26.39 3.32
CA ASP A 352 4.37 26.05 4.74
C ASP A 352 3.71 24.69 4.98
N ALA A 353 2.58 24.42 4.35
CA ALA A 353 1.94 23.09 4.37
C ALA A 353 2.86 22.03 3.76
N ALA A 354 3.53 22.32 2.64
CA ALA A 354 4.53 21.44 2.03
C ALA A 354 5.70 21.14 2.98
N ALA A 355 6.25 22.17 3.63
CA ALA A 355 7.39 22.04 4.56
C ALA A 355 6.99 21.20 5.79
N ARG A 356 5.82 21.44 6.37
CA ARG A 356 5.29 20.63 7.49
C ARG A 356 5.09 19.17 7.08
N GLY A 357 4.51 18.94 5.90
CA GLY A 357 4.34 17.59 5.33
C GLY A 357 5.68 16.87 5.17
N LEU A 358 6.66 17.51 4.55
CA LEU A 358 8.02 16.97 4.37
C LEU A 358 8.68 16.63 5.72
N ALA A 359 8.58 17.50 6.71
CA ALA A 359 9.13 17.25 8.05
C ALA A 359 8.49 16.00 8.70
N ARG A 360 7.17 15.84 8.56
CA ARG A 360 6.43 14.70 9.10
C ARG A 360 6.83 13.38 8.46
N VAL A 361 6.91 13.30 7.13
CA VAL A 361 7.34 12.06 6.47
C VAL A 361 8.81 11.75 6.67
N ARG A 362 9.67 12.76 6.83
CA ARG A 362 11.07 12.54 7.24
C ARG A 362 11.15 11.89 8.62
N ALA A 363 10.37 12.35 9.57
CA ALA A 363 10.36 11.76 10.90
C ALA A 363 9.92 10.30 10.92
N ALA A 364 8.95 9.93 10.05
CA ALA A 364 8.37 8.59 10.03
C ALA A 364 9.07 7.62 9.06
N CYS A 365 9.53 8.10 7.89
CA CYS A 365 9.88 7.27 6.74
C CYS A 365 11.34 7.46 6.28
N ALA A 366 12.16 8.27 7.00
CA ALA A 366 13.56 8.43 6.64
C ALA A 366 14.27 7.07 6.70
N PRO A 367 15.05 6.72 5.66
CA PRO A 367 15.72 5.42 5.60
C PRO A 367 16.54 5.08 6.84
N GLU A 368 17.24 6.04 7.46
CA GLU A 368 18.02 5.82 8.67
C GLU A 368 17.15 5.42 9.86
N ALA A 369 16.02 6.11 10.06
CA ALA A 369 15.10 5.82 11.17
C ALA A 369 14.44 4.46 11.01
N VAL A 370 13.98 4.15 9.78
CA VAL A 370 13.35 2.86 9.47
C VAL A 370 14.37 1.72 9.54
N ALA A 371 15.63 1.93 9.09
CA ALA A 371 16.70 0.94 9.16
C ALA A 371 17.03 0.58 10.60
N GLY A 372 17.17 1.57 11.49
CA GLY A 372 17.41 1.34 12.91
C GLY A 372 16.30 0.51 13.55
N ALA A 373 15.04 0.90 13.34
CA ALA A 373 13.89 0.18 13.88
C ALA A 373 13.78 -1.24 13.31
N LEU A 374 14.01 -1.44 12.01
CA LEU A 374 13.96 -2.75 11.37
C LEU A 374 15.10 -3.67 11.85
N ALA A 375 16.31 -3.16 12.04
CA ALA A 375 17.44 -3.90 12.58
C ALA A 375 17.14 -4.42 14.00
N GLU A 376 16.59 -3.59 14.86
CA GLU A 376 16.14 -4.01 16.20
C GLU A 376 15.09 -5.12 16.15
N LEU A 377 14.13 -5.03 15.22
CA LEU A 377 13.11 -6.07 15.05
C LEU A 377 13.74 -7.40 14.58
N TYR A 378 14.71 -7.35 13.68
CA TYR A 378 15.44 -8.58 13.27
C TYR A 378 16.24 -9.19 14.43
N ASP A 379 16.88 -8.37 15.26
CA ASP A 379 17.63 -8.88 16.41
C ASP A 379 16.69 -9.47 17.47
N ARG A 380 15.55 -8.87 17.72
CA ARG A 380 14.49 -9.48 18.55
C ARG A 380 14.01 -10.82 18.00
N ALA A 381 13.73 -10.87 16.68
CA ALA A 381 13.33 -12.13 16.05
C ALA A 381 14.39 -13.24 16.20
N ARG A 382 15.69 -12.91 16.12
CA ARG A 382 16.80 -13.86 16.28
C ARG A 382 16.97 -14.35 17.72
N SER A 383 16.58 -13.53 18.70
CA SER A 383 16.71 -13.81 20.12
C SER A 383 15.55 -14.63 20.71
N THR A 384 14.43 -14.74 19.98
CA THR A 384 13.26 -15.54 20.35
C THR A 384 13.42 -16.99 19.95
#